data_30c527d4d8de0fa22545a90eb0e82e82
#
_entry.id   30c527d4d8de0fa22545a90eb0e82e82
#
_cell.length_a   1.000
_cell.length_b   1.000
_cell.length_c   1.000
_cell.angle_alpha   90.00
_cell.angle_beta   90.00
_cell.angle_gamma   90.00
#
_symmetry.space_group_name_H-M   'P 1'
#
loop_
_entity.id
_entity.type
_entity.pdbx_description
1 polymer ?
#
loop_
_entity_poly.entity_id
_entity_poly.type
_entity_poly.pdbx_seq_one_letter_code
_entity_poly.pdbx_strand_id
1 'polypeptide(L)'
;MRICGQWIAVGCLAAAAGAGAQTPPPANAPQPAATSAPAAPDAAAAPRQLAIANKAWTGDFDKMLERRMIRIYAPFSRSLYFNDKGRERGLAVELARDWERYLNVKYRQELGKRPLTVYIAPATRDKLLPYLDEGLSDVSIGNLTVTDERLKLVDFVPGDEGRRTINEVVVTGPNSPELKTIEELSGKNVHVRKASSYYESLLALNEKLAKDRRPPVELVLVPDSLEDEDMMDMLNAGLLQFIVADDWKARMWAQVLPKVKPRNDLVLREGAKTGWAIRKDSPKLKAEIADFFQNWALKNGVADYRMNSYMKRVKELKDPTGTAEWKRFEETLALFEKYGKRYGFDPLMLAAQGYQESQLNQSARSHVGAIGVMQIMPATGAELGVGDIRVAEPNIHGGAKYMDKLMTRYFPDARFSEGNRPLFAFASYNAGPGNISKARKEAAKRGLDPDKWFNNVEIVVAERIGTETTTYVRNIYKYYVAYRLTLEAHQQAQKAREAVVPAKS
;
A
#
# COMPACT_ATOMS: atom_id res chain seq x y z
N MET A 1 37.36 6.85 18.02
CA MET A 1 36.23 6.70 18.92
C MET A 1 35.13 6.02 18.12
N ARG A 2 34.95 4.71 18.31
CA ARG A 2 33.98 3.86 17.60
C ARG A 2 32.65 3.99 18.29
N ILE A 3 31.62 4.48 17.59
CA ILE A 3 30.23 4.42 18.05
C ILE A 3 29.55 3.32 17.25
N CYS A 4 29.31 2.18 17.92
CA CYS A 4 28.48 1.08 17.44
C CYS A 4 27.04 1.55 17.29
N GLY A 5 26.52 1.53 16.06
CA GLY A 5 25.09 1.65 15.79
C GLY A 5 24.38 0.34 16.15
N GLN A 6 23.65 0.34 17.24
CA GLN A 6 22.74 -0.76 17.56
C GLN A 6 21.49 -0.68 16.67
N TRP A 7 21.35 -1.67 15.85
CA TRP A 7 20.09 -1.99 15.19
C TRP A 7 19.11 -2.53 16.22
N ILE A 8 18.08 -1.75 16.53
CA ILE A 8 16.97 -2.26 17.34
C ILE A 8 16.13 -3.14 16.41
N ALA A 9 16.39 -4.43 16.47
CA ALA A 9 15.43 -5.43 16.04
C ALA A 9 14.27 -5.35 17.04
N VAL A 10 13.07 -5.00 16.56
CA VAL A 10 11.85 -5.14 17.36
C VAL A 10 11.59 -6.64 17.43
N GLY A 11 12.20 -7.28 18.41
CA GLY A 11 11.85 -8.60 18.83
C GLY A 11 10.53 -8.51 19.60
N CYS A 12 9.56 -9.31 19.25
CA CYS A 12 8.39 -9.56 20.07
C CYS A 12 8.85 -10.18 21.40
N LEU A 13 8.93 -9.36 22.44
CA LEU A 13 9.01 -9.84 23.81
C LEU A 13 7.59 -10.21 24.24
N ALA A 14 7.25 -11.49 24.16
CA ALA A 14 6.13 -12.04 24.88
C ALA A 14 6.52 -12.13 26.36
N ALA A 15 5.96 -11.26 27.17
CA ALA A 15 6.01 -11.41 28.62
C ALA A 15 5.18 -12.66 29.02
N ALA A 16 5.85 -13.69 29.49
CA ALA A 16 5.22 -14.86 30.07
C ALA A 16 4.59 -14.45 31.41
N ALA A 17 3.28 -14.23 31.42
CA ALA A 17 2.49 -14.31 32.64
C ALA A 17 2.02 -15.75 32.78
N GLY A 18 2.54 -16.46 33.80
CA GLY A 18 2.15 -17.80 34.12
C GLY A 18 0.66 -17.88 34.46
N ALA A 19 -0.09 -18.60 33.65
CA ALA A 19 -1.43 -19.05 33.96
C ALA A 19 -1.38 -20.58 34.06
N GLY A 20 -1.68 -21.08 35.24
CA GLY A 20 -1.69 -22.50 35.56
C GLY A 20 -2.55 -23.31 34.60
N ALA A 21 -2.02 -24.45 34.20
CA ALA A 21 -2.70 -25.44 33.41
C ALA A 21 -3.90 -25.99 34.18
N GLN A 22 -5.12 -25.65 33.74
CA GLN A 22 -6.32 -26.39 34.11
C GLN A 22 -6.57 -27.43 33.01
N THR A 23 -6.55 -28.70 33.43
CA THR A 23 -6.95 -29.85 32.61
C THR A 23 -8.41 -29.71 32.16
N PRO A 24 -8.75 -30.01 30.90
CA PRO A 24 -10.14 -30.03 30.47
C PRO A 24 -10.90 -31.26 31.02
N PRO A 25 -12.20 -31.12 31.29
CA PRO A 25 -13.03 -32.25 31.70
C PRO A 25 -13.25 -33.25 30.55
N PRO A 26 -13.55 -34.54 30.86
CA PRO A 26 -13.66 -35.59 29.86
C PRO A 26 -14.85 -35.39 28.91
N ALA A 27 -14.64 -35.72 27.68
CA ALA A 27 -15.61 -35.66 26.60
C ALA A 27 -16.75 -36.69 26.79
N ASN A 28 -17.99 -36.22 26.69
CA ASN A 28 -19.17 -37.09 26.55
C ASN A 28 -19.20 -37.72 25.16
N ALA A 29 -19.63 -39.00 25.11
CA ALA A 29 -19.68 -39.85 23.93
C ALA A 29 -20.54 -39.27 22.81
N PRO A 30 -20.21 -39.54 21.54
CA PRO A 30 -20.93 -38.99 20.42
C PRO A 30 -22.24 -39.72 20.12
N GLN A 31 -23.32 -38.96 19.95
CA GLN A 31 -24.54 -39.46 19.27
C GLN A 31 -24.27 -39.52 17.76
N PRO A 32 -24.85 -40.51 17.06
CA PRO A 32 -24.64 -40.65 15.61
C PRO A 32 -25.34 -39.52 14.85
N ALA A 33 -24.55 -38.80 14.05
CA ALA A 33 -25.01 -37.75 13.17
C ALA A 33 -25.76 -38.34 11.96
N ALA A 34 -26.95 -37.83 11.70
CA ALA A 34 -27.67 -38.07 10.47
C ALA A 34 -26.85 -37.55 9.27
N THR A 35 -26.58 -38.45 8.33
CA THR A 35 -25.96 -38.16 7.04
C THR A 35 -26.91 -37.34 6.19
N SER A 36 -26.73 -36.04 6.12
CA SER A 36 -27.33 -35.20 5.06
C SER A 36 -26.39 -35.24 3.85
N ALA A 37 -26.95 -35.57 2.69
CA ALA A 37 -26.25 -35.54 1.40
C ALA A 37 -25.67 -34.15 1.13
N PRO A 38 -24.53 -34.06 0.42
CA PRO A 38 -23.96 -32.77 0.07
C PRO A 38 -24.91 -32.01 -0.84
N ALA A 39 -25.33 -30.81 -0.40
CA ALA A 39 -26.05 -29.87 -1.24
C ALA A 39 -25.22 -29.53 -2.48
N ALA A 40 -25.89 -29.50 -3.64
CA ALA A 40 -25.30 -29.09 -4.91
C ALA A 40 -24.66 -27.70 -4.78
N PRO A 41 -23.57 -27.40 -5.53
CA PRO A 41 -22.93 -26.10 -5.46
C PRO A 41 -23.89 -25.04 -5.97
N ASP A 42 -24.38 -24.20 -5.07
CA ASP A 42 -25.17 -23.02 -5.39
C ASP A 42 -24.39 -22.08 -6.30
N ALA A 43 -25.13 -21.40 -7.19
CA ALA A 43 -24.61 -20.42 -8.14
C ALA A 43 -23.54 -19.53 -7.48
N ALA A 44 -22.39 -19.40 -8.14
CA ALA A 44 -21.15 -18.82 -7.67
C ALA A 44 -21.38 -17.56 -6.79
N ALA A 45 -21.44 -17.77 -5.49
CA ALA A 45 -21.41 -16.66 -4.55
C ALA A 45 -20.12 -15.88 -4.74
N ALA A 46 -20.22 -14.55 -4.77
CA ALA A 46 -19.06 -13.69 -4.91
C ALA A 46 -18.00 -14.06 -3.83
N PRO A 47 -16.69 -14.05 -4.15
CA PRO A 47 -15.64 -14.39 -3.19
C PRO A 47 -15.78 -13.58 -1.91
N ARG A 48 -15.60 -14.22 -0.76
CA ARG A 48 -15.58 -13.54 0.55
C ARG A 48 -14.44 -12.52 0.58
N GLN A 49 -14.80 -11.25 0.57
CA GLN A 49 -13.88 -10.12 0.47
C GLN A 49 -13.96 -9.24 1.72
N LEU A 50 -12.86 -8.56 2.02
CA LEU A 50 -12.89 -7.44 2.95
C LEU A 50 -13.47 -6.22 2.22
N ALA A 51 -14.44 -5.53 2.83
CA ALA A 51 -14.90 -4.26 2.30
C ALA A 51 -13.77 -3.24 2.42
N ILE A 52 -13.30 -2.71 1.31
CA ILE A 52 -12.39 -1.56 1.32
C ILE A 52 -13.20 -0.38 1.82
N ALA A 53 -12.70 0.30 2.86
CA ALA A 53 -13.33 1.50 3.39
C ALA A 53 -13.14 2.67 2.40
N ASN A 54 -13.89 2.63 1.30
CA ASN A 54 -13.86 3.65 0.25
C ASN A 54 -15.09 4.57 0.33
N LYS A 55 -15.50 4.90 1.57
CA LYS A 55 -16.59 5.84 1.79
C LYS A 55 -16.03 7.25 1.92
N ALA A 56 -16.69 8.19 1.25
CA ALA A 56 -16.43 9.61 1.43
C ALA A 56 -16.52 9.98 2.92
N TRP A 57 -15.50 10.66 3.39
CA TRP A 57 -15.43 11.19 4.74
C TRP A 57 -14.55 12.43 4.75
N THR A 58 -15.01 13.45 5.41
CA THR A 58 -14.27 14.68 5.59
C THR A 58 -14.17 14.99 7.08
N GLY A 59 -13.06 15.51 7.49
CA GLY A 59 -12.77 15.87 8.86
C GLY A 59 -11.32 16.31 8.96
N ASP A 60 -10.98 17.15 9.92
CA ASP A 60 -9.61 17.57 10.14
C ASP A 60 -8.87 16.55 11.01
N PHE A 61 -7.63 16.82 11.35
CA PHE A 61 -6.73 15.88 12.05
C PHE A 61 -7.28 15.36 13.38
N ASP A 62 -7.95 16.20 14.18
CA ASP A 62 -8.58 15.77 15.44
C ASP A 62 -9.59 14.62 15.21
N LYS A 63 -10.39 14.71 14.16
CA LYS A 63 -11.34 13.66 13.78
C LYS A 63 -10.64 12.42 13.21
N MET A 64 -9.50 12.60 12.55
CA MET A 64 -8.65 11.49 12.12
C MET A 64 -8.04 10.78 13.32
N LEU A 65 -7.62 11.50 14.35
CA LEU A 65 -7.09 10.96 15.59
C LEU A 65 -8.15 10.19 16.38
N GLU A 66 -9.37 10.73 16.52
CA GLU A 66 -10.51 10.05 17.14
C GLU A 66 -10.81 8.72 16.47
N ARG A 67 -10.92 8.67 15.14
CA ARG A 67 -11.16 7.43 14.36
C ARG A 67 -9.92 6.56 14.18
N ARG A 68 -8.73 7.06 14.55
CA ARG A 68 -7.43 6.38 14.49
C ARG A 68 -7.05 5.92 13.08
N MET A 69 -7.41 6.70 12.09
CA MET A 69 -7.21 6.38 10.69
C MET A 69 -6.91 7.62 9.87
N ILE A 70 -5.86 7.54 9.06
CA ILE A 70 -5.57 8.51 8.00
C ILE A 70 -5.47 7.73 6.69
N ARG A 71 -6.09 8.24 5.62
CA ARG A 71 -6.06 7.63 4.29
C ARG A 71 -5.13 8.44 3.39
N ILE A 72 -4.13 7.77 2.86
CA ILE A 72 -3.16 8.36 1.93
C ILE A 72 -3.30 7.68 0.57
N TYR A 73 -3.37 8.47 -0.49
CA TYR A 73 -3.26 7.97 -1.85
C TYR A 73 -1.91 8.37 -2.47
N ALA A 74 -1.30 7.44 -3.19
CA ALA A 74 -0.03 7.60 -3.87
C ALA A 74 -0.09 7.00 -5.27
N PRO A 75 0.67 7.53 -6.26
CA PRO A 75 0.74 6.89 -7.56
C PRO A 75 1.48 5.55 -7.45
N PHE A 76 0.99 4.52 -8.17
CA PHE A 76 1.71 3.26 -8.28
C PHE A 76 2.97 3.48 -9.13
N SER A 77 4.11 3.50 -8.49
CA SER A 77 5.38 3.94 -9.08
C SER A 77 6.55 3.23 -8.41
N ARG A 78 7.46 2.67 -9.20
CA ARG A 78 8.68 2.03 -8.70
C ARG A 78 9.60 2.99 -7.94
N SER A 79 9.42 4.29 -8.12
CA SER A 79 10.15 5.32 -7.37
C SER A 79 9.45 5.74 -6.09
N LEU A 80 8.11 5.79 -6.09
CA LEU A 80 7.32 6.46 -5.07
C LEU A 80 6.48 5.53 -4.20
N TYR A 81 5.79 4.57 -4.80
CA TYR A 81 5.00 3.55 -4.13
C TYR A 81 4.84 2.29 -4.96
N PHE A 82 5.37 1.20 -4.49
CA PHE A 82 5.18 -0.13 -5.06
C PHE A 82 5.19 -1.19 -3.95
N ASN A 83 4.76 -2.39 -4.30
CA ASN A 83 4.82 -3.53 -3.40
C ASN A 83 5.98 -4.44 -3.84
N ASP A 84 6.95 -4.62 -2.97
CA ASP A 84 8.07 -5.54 -3.16
C ASP A 84 7.91 -6.72 -2.21
N LYS A 85 7.50 -7.88 -2.74
CA LYS A 85 7.35 -9.12 -1.97
C LYS A 85 6.48 -8.96 -0.72
N GLY A 86 5.37 -8.24 -0.88
CA GLY A 86 4.47 -7.93 0.21
C GLY A 86 4.86 -6.73 1.07
N ARG A 87 6.02 -6.12 0.84
CA ARG A 87 6.46 -4.92 1.56
C ARG A 87 6.17 -3.67 0.74
N GLU A 88 5.55 -2.70 1.37
CA GLU A 88 5.42 -1.38 0.79
C GLU A 88 6.80 -0.73 0.66
N ARG A 89 7.13 -0.30 -0.54
CA ARG A 89 8.39 0.35 -0.91
C ARG A 89 8.11 1.62 -1.68
N GLY A 90 9.08 2.48 -1.73
CA GLY A 90 9.01 3.72 -2.46
C GLY A 90 9.25 4.93 -1.58
N LEU A 91 9.85 5.95 -2.16
CA LEU A 91 10.28 7.14 -1.44
C LEU A 91 9.12 7.82 -0.68
N ALA A 92 7.96 7.94 -1.34
CA ALA A 92 6.81 8.62 -0.75
C ALA A 92 6.18 7.79 0.39
N VAL A 93 6.06 6.48 0.19
CA VAL A 93 5.45 5.58 1.17
C VAL A 93 6.32 5.39 2.40
N GLU A 94 7.63 5.26 2.24
CA GLU A 94 8.52 5.12 3.39
C GLU A 94 8.49 6.38 4.28
N LEU A 95 8.36 7.57 3.68
CA LEU A 95 8.20 8.82 4.42
C LEU A 95 6.83 8.90 5.13
N ALA A 96 5.76 8.41 4.50
CA ALA A 96 4.44 8.32 5.13
C ALA A 96 4.43 7.33 6.31
N ARG A 97 5.19 6.24 6.24
CA ARG A 97 5.39 5.31 7.37
C ARG A 97 6.21 5.93 8.49
N ASP A 98 7.18 6.80 8.17
CA ASP A 98 7.89 7.59 9.16
C ASP A 98 6.93 8.55 9.88
N TRP A 99 6.02 9.20 9.15
CA TRP A 99 4.98 10.06 9.74
C TRP A 99 4.00 9.29 10.62
N GLU A 100 3.56 8.10 10.22
CA GLU A 100 2.74 7.23 11.05
C GLU A 100 3.41 6.93 12.41
N ARG A 101 4.71 6.60 12.40
CA ARG A 101 5.48 6.37 13.61
C ARG A 101 5.58 7.62 14.47
N TYR A 102 5.88 8.75 13.85
CA TYR A 102 5.96 10.05 14.51
C TYR A 102 4.65 10.38 15.25
N LEU A 103 3.50 10.27 14.58
CA LEU A 103 2.19 10.54 15.18
C LEU A 103 1.88 9.60 16.36
N ASN A 104 2.18 8.32 16.22
CA ASN A 104 1.95 7.33 17.29
C ASN A 104 2.83 7.59 18.52
N VAL A 105 4.01 8.14 18.36
CA VAL A 105 4.86 8.58 19.49
C VAL A 105 4.32 9.87 20.09
N LYS A 106 4.02 10.88 19.27
CA LYS A 106 3.54 12.21 19.69
C LYS A 106 2.21 12.10 20.49
N TYR A 107 1.28 11.29 20.00
CA TYR A 107 -0.07 11.15 20.56
C TYR A 107 -0.24 9.89 21.43
N ARG A 108 0.85 9.33 21.94
CA ARG A 108 0.83 8.07 22.69
C ARG A 108 -0.16 8.05 23.86
N GLN A 109 -0.30 9.15 24.59
CA GLN A 109 -1.21 9.24 25.73
C GLN A 109 -2.67 9.17 25.31
N GLU A 110 -3.04 9.92 24.28
CA GLU A 110 -4.41 9.97 23.72
C GLU A 110 -4.79 8.67 23.01
N LEU A 111 -3.83 8.07 22.30
CA LEU A 111 -4.02 6.82 21.60
C LEU A 111 -4.13 5.61 22.53
N GLY A 112 -3.45 5.65 23.68
CA GLY A 112 -3.45 4.56 24.64
C GLY A 112 -2.98 3.24 24.02
N LYS A 113 -3.80 2.19 24.16
CA LYS A 113 -3.48 0.86 23.64
C LYS A 113 -3.80 0.65 22.14
N ARG A 114 -4.44 1.58 21.47
CA ARG A 114 -4.81 1.45 20.05
C ARG A 114 -4.09 2.49 19.21
N PRO A 115 -3.16 2.11 18.34
CA PRO A 115 -2.44 3.07 17.53
C PRO A 115 -3.33 3.72 16.46
N LEU A 116 -2.92 4.88 15.98
CA LEU A 116 -3.38 5.46 14.74
C LEU A 116 -2.74 4.69 13.58
N THR A 117 -3.50 4.39 12.54
CA THR A 117 -3.03 3.68 11.35
C THR A 117 -3.17 4.54 10.10
N VAL A 118 -2.09 4.61 9.34
CA VAL A 118 -2.08 5.23 8.01
C VAL A 118 -2.33 4.14 6.97
N TYR A 119 -3.44 4.26 6.24
CA TYR A 119 -3.78 3.40 5.11
C TYR A 119 -3.28 4.05 3.83
N ILE A 120 -2.37 3.38 3.14
CA ILE A 120 -1.81 3.86 1.88
C ILE A 120 -2.39 3.02 0.74
N ALA A 121 -2.94 3.70 -0.25
CA ALA A 121 -3.58 3.09 -1.40
C ALA A 121 -3.01 3.67 -2.70
N PRO A 122 -2.80 2.85 -3.74
CA PRO A 122 -2.46 3.37 -5.06
C PRO A 122 -3.66 4.04 -5.73
N ALA A 123 -3.39 5.11 -6.46
CA ALA A 123 -4.33 5.73 -7.38
C ALA A 123 -3.58 6.26 -8.60
N THR A 124 -4.27 6.42 -9.71
CA THR A 124 -3.73 7.13 -10.87
C THR A 124 -3.62 8.62 -10.58
N ARG A 125 -2.72 9.31 -11.26
CA ARG A 125 -2.41 10.71 -10.97
C ARG A 125 -3.61 11.66 -11.14
N ASP A 126 -4.46 11.37 -12.11
CA ASP A 126 -5.71 12.10 -12.35
C ASP A 126 -6.69 12.07 -11.18
N LYS A 127 -6.57 11.07 -10.29
CA LYS A 127 -7.45 10.87 -9.14
C LYS A 127 -6.89 11.41 -7.82
N LEU A 128 -5.59 11.66 -7.73
CA LEU A 128 -4.95 12.05 -6.47
C LEU A 128 -5.55 13.31 -5.84
N LEU A 129 -5.77 14.36 -6.64
CA LEU A 129 -6.34 15.62 -6.14
C LEU A 129 -7.87 15.57 -6.03
N PRO A 130 -8.62 15.03 -7.02
CA PRO A 130 -10.07 14.85 -6.89
C PRO A 130 -10.48 14.01 -5.67
N TYR A 131 -9.75 12.94 -5.34
CA TYR A 131 -10.06 12.11 -4.17
C TYR A 131 -9.95 12.85 -2.83
N LEU A 132 -9.16 13.91 -2.75
CA LEU A 132 -9.13 14.78 -1.57
C LEU A 132 -10.45 15.58 -1.44
N ASP A 133 -10.91 16.18 -2.53
CA ASP A 133 -12.14 16.96 -2.57
C ASP A 133 -13.38 16.08 -2.32
N GLU A 134 -13.43 14.92 -2.95
CA GLU A 134 -14.48 13.93 -2.76
C GLU A 134 -14.48 13.28 -1.37
N GLY A 135 -13.51 13.59 -0.51
CA GLY A 135 -13.37 12.99 0.82
C GLY A 135 -13.01 11.51 0.81
N LEU A 136 -12.51 10.96 -0.29
CA LEU A 136 -12.01 9.59 -0.40
C LEU A 136 -10.59 9.45 0.14
N SER A 137 -9.81 10.52 0.08
CA SER A 137 -8.46 10.63 0.63
C SER A 137 -8.38 11.72 1.70
N ASP A 138 -7.46 11.59 2.64
CA ASP A 138 -7.13 12.61 3.62
C ASP A 138 -5.84 13.35 3.22
N VAL A 139 -4.89 12.63 2.61
CA VAL A 139 -3.61 13.15 2.10
C VAL A 139 -3.29 12.47 0.77
N SER A 140 -2.80 13.22 -0.20
CA SER A 140 -2.24 12.68 -1.44
C SER A 140 -0.75 12.98 -1.52
N ILE A 141 0.03 11.93 -1.78
CA ILE A 141 1.50 12.01 -1.85
C ILE A 141 1.98 11.51 -3.22
N GLY A 142 3.22 11.80 -3.60
CA GLY A 142 3.75 11.29 -4.87
C GLY A 142 4.58 12.31 -5.63
N ASN A 143 5.33 13.14 -4.90
CA ASN A 143 6.15 14.19 -5.50
C ASN A 143 5.27 15.14 -6.35
N LEU A 144 4.20 15.64 -5.73
CA LEU A 144 3.23 16.51 -6.40
C LEU A 144 3.76 17.92 -6.48
N THR A 145 3.92 18.42 -7.71
CA THR A 145 4.35 19.80 -7.99
C THR A 145 3.25 20.77 -7.60
N VAL A 146 3.63 21.83 -6.90
CA VAL A 146 2.74 22.94 -6.55
C VAL A 146 2.60 23.85 -7.77
N THR A 147 1.37 24.05 -8.24
CA THR A 147 1.03 25.01 -9.29
C THR A 147 -0.15 25.86 -8.86
N ASP A 148 -0.31 27.02 -9.46
CA ASP A 148 -1.42 27.94 -9.13
C ASP A 148 -2.79 27.28 -9.37
N GLU A 149 -2.90 26.47 -10.43
CA GLU A 149 -4.14 25.74 -10.73
C GLU A 149 -4.46 24.71 -9.64
N ARG A 150 -3.47 23.99 -9.16
CA ARG A 150 -3.65 22.99 -8.09
C ARG A 150 -3.93 23.65 -6.74
N LEU A 151 -3.34 24.80 -6.48
CA LEU A 151 -3.61 25.59 -5.26
C LEU A 151 -5.06 26.13 -5.19
N LYS A 152 -5.78 26.18 -6.31
CA LYS A 152 -7.22 26.47 -6.29
C LYS A 152 -8.04 25.35 -5.66
N LEU A 153 -7.59 24.11 -5.79
CA LEU A 153 -8.30 22.88 -5.39
C LEU A 153 -7.88 22.39 -4.00
N VAL A 154 -6.58 22.42 -3.70
CA VAL A 154 -5.98 21.78 -2.52
C VAL A 154 -4.93 22.68 -1.89
N ASP A 155 -4.55 22.35 -0.64
CA ASP A 155 -3.37 22.90 0.01
C ASP A 155 -2.19 21.94 -0.10
N PHE A 156 -0.96 22.49 -0.06
CA PHE A 156 0.28 21.71 -0.05
C PHE A 156 1.10 21.94 1.21
N VAL A 157 1.70 20.85 1.73
CA VAL A 157 2.56 20.86 2.92
C VAL A 157 3.86 20.12 2.60
N PRO A 158 5.03 20.57 3.11
CA PRO A 158 5.28 21.74 3.91
C PRO A 158 5.04 23.05 3.15
N GLY A 159 4.96 24.14 3.86
CA GLY A 159 4.94 25.49 3.29
C GLY A 159 6.21 25.82 2.51
N ASP A 160 6.39 27.06 2.09
CA ASP A 160 7.52 27.47 1.24
C ASP A 160 8.88 27.18 1.86
N GLU A 161 8.99 27.32 3.18
CA GLU A 161 10.18 26.92 3.94
C GLU A 161 10.21 25.39 4.08
N GLY A 162 11.26 24.77 3.57
CA GLY A 162 11.48 23.32 3.65
C GLY A 162 10.91 22.49 2.51
N ARG A 163 10.33 23.09 1.48
CA ARG A 163 10.01 22.39 0.24
C ARG A 163 11.28 22.11 -0.56
N ARG A 164 11.39 20.88 -1.04
CA ARG A 164 12.41 20.55 -2.02
C ARG A 164 12.02 21.14 -3.37
N THR A 165 12.95 21.80 -4.04
CA THR A 165 12.76 22.25 -5.42
C THR A 165 13.25 21.19 -6.41
N ILE A 166 12.60 21.13 -7.54
CA ILE A 166 12.91 20.26 -8.67
C ILE A 166 12.88 21.07 -9.96
N ASN A 167 13.55 20.55 -10.99
CA ASN A 167 13.40 21.08 -12.36
C ASN A 167 12.66 20.06 -13.24
N GLU A 168 11.74 20.54 -14.06
CA GLU A 168 11.10 19.72 -15.08
C GLU A 168 11.96 19.83 -16.35
N VAL A 169 12.58 18.71 -16.74
CA VAL A 169 13.56 18.66 -17.85
C VAL A 169 13.08 17.75 -18.97
N VAL A 170 13.52 18.06 -20.18
CA VAL A 170 13.36 17.16 -21.32
C VAL A 170 14.23 15.93 -21.12
N VAL A 171 13.69 14.77 -21.46
CA VAL A 171 14.41 13.50 -21.45
C VAL A 171 14.39 12.92 -22.85
N THR A 172 15.57 12.53 -23.35
CA THR A 172 15.77 12.01 -24.71
C THR A 172 16.18 10.54 -24.68
N GLY A 173 15.89 9.84 -25.77
CA GLY A 173 16.22 8.44 -26.02
C GLY A 173 16.95 8.24 -27.36
N PRO A 174 17.13 6.97 -27.80
CA PRO A 174 17.92 6.66 -29.00
C PRO A 174 17.32 7.22 -30.29
N ASN A 175 16.01 7.41 -30.34
CA ASN A 175 15.28 7.91 -31.53
C ASN A 175 14.88 9.39 -31.39
N SER A 176 15.39 10.09 -30.40
CA SER A 176 15.15 11.52 -30.20
C SER A 176 16.01 12.33 -31.17
N PRO A 177 15.44 13.22 -31.96
CA PRO A 177 16.20 14.26 -32.67
C PRO A 177 17.02 15.11 -31.70
N GLU A 178 18.16 15.58 -32.13
CA GLU A 178 18.99 16.48 -31.34
C GLU A 178 18.31 17.83 -31.14
N LEU A 179 18.41 18.37 -29.94
CA LEU A 179 17.85 19.67 -29.55
C LEU A 179 18.96 20.52 -28.92
N LYS A 180 19.02 21.80 -29.30
CA LYS A 180 19.93 22.79 -28.70
C LYS A 180 19.19 23.72 -27.73
N THR A 181 17.93 24.01 -28.01
CA THR A 181 17.09 24.87 -27.17
C THR A 181 15.72 24.21 -26.94
N ILE A 182 15.01 24.68 -25.91
CA ILE A 182 13.67 24.16 -25.59
C ILE A 182 12.65 24.46 -26.70
N GLU A 183 12.81 25.57 -27.39
CA GLU A 183 11.92 25.99 -28.48
C GLU A 183 12.03 25.07 -29.72
N GLU A 184 13.08 24.27 -29.83
CA GLU A 184 13.24 23.27 -30.90
C GLU A 184 12.32 22.04 -30.73
N LEU A 185 11.59 21.95 -29.58
CA LEU A 185 10.47 21.04 -29.46
C LEU A 185 9.27 21.42 -30.32
N SER A 186 9.25 22.61 -30.88
CA SER A 186 8.24 23.06 -31.87
C SER A 186 8.05 22.02 -32.96
N GLY A 187 6.80 21.58 -33.20
CA GLY A 187 6.44 20.53 -34.16
C GLY A 187 6.93 19.12 -33.83
N LYS A 188 7.44 18.87 -32.61
CA LYS A 188 7.86 17.53 -32.17
C LYS A 188 6.82 16.88 -31.27
N ASN A 189 6.78 15.54 -31.28
CA ASN A 189 5.91 14.75 -30.44
C ASN A 189 6.52 14.61 -29.05
N VAL A 190 5.84 15.10 -28.02
CA VAL A 190 6.19 14.90 -26.60
C VAL A 190 5.09 14.10 -25.92
N HIS A 191 5.45 12.94 -25.36
CA HIS A 191 4.52 12.08 -24.66
C HIS A 191 4.37 12.55 -23.21
N VAL A 192 3.13 12.78 -22.78
CA VAL A 192 2.85 13.40 -21.49
C VAL A 192 1.51 12.95 -20.91
N ARG A 193 1.43 12.80 -19.58
CA ARG A 193 0.15 12.61 -18.88
C ARG A 193 -0.57 13.93 -18.73
N LYS A 194 -1.87 13.93 -18.99
CA LYS A 194 -2.70 15.13 -18.84
C LYS A 194 -2.73 15.68 -17.41
N ALA A 195 -2.73 14.79 -16.39
CA ALA A 195 -2.78 15.17 -14.98
C ALA A 195 -1.39 15.56 -14.39
N SER A 196 -0.33 15.64 -15.21
CA SER A 196 1.00 16.05 -14.75
C SER A 196 1.22 17.56 -14.81
N SER A 197 2.12 18.09 -13.98
CA SER A 197 2.61 19.47 -14.09
C SER A 197 3.41 19.69 -15.38
N TYR A 198 3.97 18.61 -15.92
CA TYR A 198 4.68 18.65 -17.24
C TYR A 198 3.75 19.06 -18.38
N TYR A 199 2.49 18.61 -18.34
CA TYR A 199 1.48 19.04 -19.30
C TYR A 199 1.22 20.55 -19.21
N GLU A 200 1.10 21.08 -17.99
CA GLU A 200 0.93 22.52 -17.75
C GLU A 200 2.15 23.30 -18.31
N SER A 201 3.36 22.80 -18.06
CA SER A 201 4.61 23.44 -18.55
C SER A 201 4.72 23.41 -20.08
N LEU A 202 4.28 22.32 -20.71
CA LEU A 202 4.26 22.22 -22.20
C LEU A 202 3.21 23.13 -22.81
N LEU A 203 2.05 23.32 -22.15
CA LEU A 203 1.06 24.31 -22.59
C LEU A 203 1.64 25.73 -22.52
N ALA A 204 2.33 26.09 -21.44
CA ALA A 204 2.99 27.39 -21.33
C ALA A 204 4.08 27.58 -22.42
N LEU A 205 4.83 26.54 -22.76
CA LEU A 205 5.77 26.58 -23.87
C LEU A 205 5.02 26.80 -25.21
N ASN A 206 3.88 26.13 -25.42
CA ASN A 206 3.08 26.31 -26.64
C ASN A 206 2.53 27.74 -26.77
N GLU A 207 2.14 28.38 -25.66
CA GLU A 207 1.75 29.79 -25.67
C GLU A 207 2.93 30.71 -26.08
N LYS A 208 4.16 30.41 -25.62
CA LYS A 208 5.36 31.14 -26.04
C LYS A 208 5.65 30.93 -27.53
N LEU A 209 5.62 29.68 -27.98
CA LEU A 209 5.84 29.35 -29.40
C LEU A 209 4.82 30.04 -30.33
N ALA A 210 3.55 30.14 -29.90
CA ALA A 210 2.51 30.83 -30.66
C ALA A 210 2.81 32.33 -30.81
N LYS A 211 3.32 33.00 -29.77
CA LYS A 211 3.78 34.40 -29.83
C LYS A 211 4.93 34.57 -30.80
N ASP A 212 5.81 33.59 -30.87
CA ASP A 212 6.96 33.57 -31.79
C ASP A 212 6.59 33.06 -33.22
N ARG A 213 5.29 32.82 -33.46
CA ARG A 213 4.75 32.28 -34.73
C ARG A 213 5.36 30.94 -35.14
N ARG A 214 5.68 30.11 -34.17
CA ARG A 214 6.20 28.76 -34.36
C ARG A 214 5.10 27.72 -34.17
N PRO A 215 5.15 26.57 -34.86
CA PRO A 215 4.25 25.46 -34.60
C PRO A 215 4.28 25.01 -33.14
N PRO A 216 3.16 24.58 -32.56
CA PRO A 216 3.14 24.07 -31.17
C PRO A 216 3.92 22.76 -31.06
N VAL A 217 4.30 22.38 -29.83
CA VAL A 217 4.70 21.04 -29.48
C VAL A 217 3.47 20.12 -29.58
N GLU A 218 3.61 19.02 -30.29
CA GLU A 218 2.55 18.00 -30.42
C GLU A 218 2.48 17.15 -29.15
N LEU A 219 1.43 17.36 -28.34
CA LEU A 219 1.24 16.68 -27.06
C LEU A 219 0.57 15.32 -27.27
N VAL A 220 1.35 14.24 -27.21
CA VAL A 220 0.83 12.87 -27.28
C VAL A 220 0.42 12.42 -25.87
N LEU A 221 -0.88 12.39 -25.62
CA LEU A 221 -1.40 12.03 -24.30
C LEU A 221 -1.21 10.54 -24.03
N VAL A 222 -0.63 10.21 -22.89
CA VAL A 222 -0.52 8.85 -22.39
C VAL A 222 -1.46 8.65 -21.17
N PRO A 223 -1.91 7.42 -20.93
CA PRO A 223 -2.75 7.12 -19.76
C PRO A 223 -2.09 7.50 -18.44
N ASP A 224 -2.87 8.01 -17.48
CA ASP A 224 -2.40 8.41 -16.15
C ASP A 224 -1.95 7.24 -15.26
N SER A 225 -2.14 6.00 -15.70
CA SER A 225 -1.60 4.79 -15.09
C SER A 225 -0.13 4.52 -15.45
N LEU A 226 0.44 5.20 -16.47
CA LEU A 226 1.87 5.14 -16.78
C LEU A 226 2.63 6.18 -15.96
N GLU A 227 3.61 5.74 -15.18
CA GLU A 227 4.48 6.62 -14.43
C GLU A 227 5.73 7.03 -15.25
N ASP A 228 6.49 7.98 -14.72
CA ASP A 228 7.66 8.54 -15.43
C ASP A 228 8.68 7.46 -15.78
N GLU A 229 8.89 6.48 -14.88
CA GLU A 229 9.78 5.35 -15.12
C GLU A 229 9.28 4.40 -16.22
N ASP A 230 7.98 4.25 -16.38
CA ASP A 230 7.40 3.46 -17.47
C ASP A 230 7.66 4.14 -18.81
N MET A 231 7.46 5.45 -18.86
CA MET A 231 7.76 6.24 -20.06
C MET A 231 9.26 6.28 -20.34
N MET A 232 10.13 6.30 -19.32
CA MET A 232 11.58 6.21 -19.52
C MET A 232 12.00 4.83 -20.04
N ASP A 233 11.39 3.73 -19.60
CA ASP A 233 11.62 2.39 -20.19
C ASP A 233 11.24 2.37 -21.67
N MET A 234 10.07 2.94 -22.02
CA MET A 234 9.62 3.04 -23.42
C MET A 234 10.54 3.94 -24.26
N LEU A 235 11.01 5.04 -23.69
CA LEU A 235 11.99 5.95 -24.31
C LEU A 235 13.33 5.22 -24.54
N ASN A 236 13.83 4.46 -23.54
CA ASN A 236 15.05 3.64 -23.67
C ASN A 236 14.94 2.57 -24.76
N ALA A 237 13.74 2.03 -24.97
CA ALA A 237 13.45 1.09 -26.06
C ALA A 237 13.32 1.76 -27.43
N GLY A 238 13.32 3.11 -27.51
CA GLY A 238 13.15 3.87 -28.74
C GLY A 238 11.70 3.96 -29.22
N LEU A 239 10.73 3.66 -28.37
CA LEU A 239 9.29 3.72 -28.69
C LEU A 239 8.74 5.14 -28.59
N LEU A 240 9.35 5.99 -27.77
CA LEU A 240 8.99 7.40 -27.62
C LEU A 240 10.16 8.28 -28.11
N GLN A 241 9.85 9.52 -28.54
CA GLN A 241 10.87 10.48 -28.93
C GLN A 241 11.31 11.37 -27.76
N PHE A 242 10.34 11.98 -27.09
CA PHE A 242 10.57 12.90 -25.99
C PHE A 242 9.55 12.66 -24.88
N ILE A 243 10.02 12.79 -23.65
CA ILE A 243 9.18 12.94 -22.46
C ILE A 243 9.71 14.10 -21.62
N VAL A 244 8.92 14.51 -20.63
CA VAL A 244 9.35 15.43 -19.58
C VAL A 244 9.30 14.69 -18.25
N ALA A 245 10.29 14.91 -17.40
CA ALA A 245 10.34 14.34 -16.05
C ALA A 245 11.08 15.28 -15.08
N ASP A 246 10.88 15.04 -13.79
CA ASP A 246 11.70 15.70 -12.77
C ASP A 246 13.16 15.29 -12.93
N ASP A 247 14.04 16.25 -12.83
CA ASP A 247 15.49 16.08 -13.03
C ASP A 247 16.11 14.99 -12.15
N TRP A 248 15.69 14.87 -10.90
CA TRP A 248 16.16 13.83 -9.99
C TRP A 248 15.70 12.41 -10.41
N LYS A 249 14.45 12.26 -10.89
CA LYS A 249 13.95 10.98 -11.40
C LYS A 249 14.68 10.58 -12.66
N ALA A 250 14.80 11.51 -13.60
CA ALA A 250 15.51 11.28 -14.84
C ALA A 250 16.97 10.85 -14.58
N ARG A 251 17.70 11.53 -13.67
CA ARG A 251 19.05 11.14 -13.25
C ARG A 251 19.10 9.77 -12.57
N MET A 252 18.11 9.45 -11.75
CA MET A 252 18.04 8.16 -11.08
C MET A 252 17.91 7.01 -12.08
N TRP A 253 16.95 7.10 -12.99
CA TRP A 253 16.67 6.04 -13.95
C TRP A 253 17.70 5.95 -15.08
N ALA A 254 18.36 7.03 -15.47
CA ALA A 254 19.48 7.01 -16.41
C ALA A 254 20.66 6.14 -15.96
N GLN A 255 20.79 5.84 -14.65
CA GLN A 255 21.83 4.92 -14.17
C GLN A 255 21.61 3.47 -14.61
N VAL A 256 20.39 3.11 -14.96
CA VAL A 256 19.98 1.74 -15.35
C VAL A 256 19.33 1.65 -16.73
N LEU A 257 19.03 2.79 -17.32
CA LEU A 257 18.49 2.92 -18.69
C LEU A 257 19.53 3.65 -19.56
N PRO A 258 20.49 2.93 -20.13
CA PRO A 258 21.70 3.54 -20.69
C PRO A 258 21.46 4.42 -21.94
N LYS A 259 20.31 4.28 -22.60
CA LYS A 259 19.96 5.10 -23.76
C LYS A 259 19.11 6.33 -23.39
N VAL A 260 18.70 6.46 -22.12
CA VAL A 260 17.98 7.62 -21.60
C VAL A 260 18.96 8.71 -21.21
N LYS A 261 18.76 9.92 -21.73
CA LYS A 261 19.60 11.09 -21.45
C LYS A 261 18.75 12.23 -20.88
N PRO A 262 18.87 12.53 -19.58
CA PRO A 262 18.31 13.76 -19.01
C PRO A 262 18.97 14.99 -19.61
N ARG A 263 18.21 15.92 -20.11
CA ARG A 263 18.69 17.19 -20.69
C ARG A 263 18.51 18.30 -19.66
N ASN A 264 19.44 18.36 -18.69
CA ASN A 264 19.42 19.39 -17.65
C ASN A 264 19.67 20.82 -18.19
N ASP A 265 20.07 20.92 -19.43
CA ASP A 265 20.19 22.15 -20.23
C ASP A 265 18.86 22.57 -20.88
N LEU A 266 17.87 21.70 -20.96
CA LEU A 266 16.54 21.94 -21.54
C LEU A 266 15.46 21.87 -20.45
N VAL A 267 15.28 22.97 -19.75
CA VAL A 267 14.38 23.08 -18.60
C VAL A 267 13.07 23.73 -19.01
N LEU A 268 11.94 23.08 -18.75
CA LEU A 268 10.60 23.64 -18.96
C LEU A 268 10.14 24.47 -17.77
N ARG A 269 10.43 24.00 -16.55
CA ARG A 269 10.09 24.69 -15.30
C ARG A 269 11.27 24.55 -14.34
N GLU A 270 11.77 25.69 -13.85
CA GLU A 270 12.88 25.74 -12.93
C GLU A 270 12.37 25.96 -11.49
N GLY A 271 13.05 25.35 -10.52
CA GLY A 271 12.82 25.57 -9.11
C GLY A 271 11.40 25.25 -8.63
N ALA A 272 10.71 24.32 -9.29
CA ALA A 272 9.36 23.93 -8.91
C ALA A 272 9.34 23.32 -7.51
N LYS A 273 8.36 23.74 -6.68
CA LYS A 273 8.17 23.22 -5.33
C LYS A 273 7.28 22.00 -5.34
N THR A 274 7.57 21.01 -4.48
CA THR A 274 6.75 19.80 -4.31
C THR A 274 6.25 19.66 -2.88
N GLY A 275 5.13 18.97 -2.69
CA GLY A 275 4.57 18.77 -1.35
C GLY A 275 3.53 17.64 -1.31
N TRP A 276 3.07 17.35 -0.10
CA TRP A 276 1.89 16.53 0.14
C TRP A 276 0.66 17.41 -0.02
N ALA A 277 -0.34 16.93 -0.74
CA ALA A 277 -1.59 17.64 -0.93
C ALA A 277 -2.63 17.20 0.11
N ILE A 278 -3.38 18.16 0.62
CA ILE A 278 -4.49 17.96 1.57
C ILE A 278 -5.70 18.80 1.14
N ARG A 279 -6.90 18.48 1.66
CA ARG A 279 -8.07 19.34 1.49
C ARG A 279 -7.81 20.73 2.07
N LYS A 280 -8.40 21.75 1.46
CA LYS A 280 -8.28 23.13 1.94
C LYS A 280 -8.70 23.20 3.40
N ASP A 281 -9.80 23.14 3.83
CA ASP A 281 -10.29 23.35 5.20
C ASP A 281 -9.79 22.31 6.23
N SER A 282 -8.47 22.08 6.25
CA SER A 282 -7.81 21.11 7.14
C SER A 282 -6.59 21.72 7.86
N PRO A 283 -6.78 22.82 8.63
CA PRO A 283 -5.66 23.55 9.25
C PRO A 283 -4.89 22.72 10.28
N LYS A 284 -5.55 21.82 11.02
CA LYS A 284 -4.90 20.95 12.01
C LYS A 284 -4.04 19.89 11.31
N LEU A 285 -4.53 19.27 10.24
CA LEU A 285 -3.77 18.34 9.44
C LEU A 285 -2.57 19.01 8.79
N LYS A 286 -2.76 20.23 8.27
CA LYS A 286 -1.67 21.06 7.74
C LYS A 286 -0.57 21.29 8.77
N ALA A 287 -0.94 21.67 9.99
CA ALA A 287 -0.02 21.91 11.09
C ALA A 287 0.75 20.61 11.46
N GLU A 288 0.08 19.47 11.54
CA GLU A 288 0.71 18.19 11.91
C GLU A 288 1.70 17.69 10.85
N ILE A 289 1.39 17.85 9.58
CA ILE A 289 2.32 17.49 8.52
C ILE A 289 3.51 18.47 8.51
N ALA A 290 3.26 19.77 8.68
CA ALA A 290 4.32 20.77 8.75
C ALA A 290 5.26 20.52 9.93
N ASP A 291 4.72 20.21 11.12
CA ASP A 291 5.48 19.88 12.32
C ASP A 291 6.38 18.65 12.09
N PHE A 292 5.84 17.59 11.49
CA PHE A 292 6.63 16.41 11.11
C PHE A 292 7.79 16.76 10.18
N PHE A 293 7.54 17.55 9.14
CA PHE A 293 8.61 17.91 8.21
C PHE A 293 9.68 18.80 8.89
N GLN A 294 9.29 19.83 9.60
CA GLN A 294 10.20 20.78 10.21
C GLN A 294 10.98 20.18 11.38
N ASN A 295 10.27 19.53 12.31
CA ASN A 295 10.84 19.12 13.59
C ASN A 295 11.40 17.69 13.57
N TRP A 296 11.07 16.88 12.58
CA TRP A 296 11.55 15.52 12.51
C TRP A 296 12.22 15.18 11.18
N ALA A 297 11.55 15.30 10.04
CA ALA A 297 12.06 14.80 8.77
C ALA A 297 13.28 15.60 8.27
N LEU A 298 13.21 16.94 8.29
CA LEU A 298 14.31 17.81 7.87
C LEU A 298 15.43 17.83 8.92
N LYS A 299 15.07 18.00 10.20
CA LYS A 299 16.04 18.04 11.30
C LYS A 299 16.91 16.78 11.39
N ASN A 300 16.35 15.62 11.08
CA ASN A 300 17.07 14.35 11.10
C ASN A 300 17.59 13.92 9.69
N GLY A 301 17.47 14.77 8.68
CA GLY A 301 17.95 14.47 7.31
C GLY A 301 17.27 13.26 6.67
N VAL A 302 16.07 12.89 7.12
CA VAL A 302 15.41 11.64 6.70
C VAL A 302 15.05 11.66 5.23
N ALA A 303 14.55 12.78 4.72
CA ALA A 303 14.18 12.89 3.30
C ALA A 303 15.43 12.72 2.40
N ASP A 304 16.56 13.31 2.78
CA ASP A 304 17.81 13.18 2.03
C ASP A 304 18.41 11.78 2.14
N TYR A 305 18.36 11.18 3.33
CA TYR A 305 18.78 9.79 3.52
C TYR A 305 17.96 8.83 2.64
N ARG A 306 16.63 8.97 2.62
CA ARG A 306 15.74 8.16 1.78
C ARG A 306 16.06 8.35 0.30
N MET A 307 16.16 9.59 -0.16
CA MET A 307 16.52 9.89 -1.55
C MET A 307 17.86 9.27 -1.93
N ASN A 308 18.90 9.49 -1.14
CA ASN A 308 20.24 8.95 -1.42
C ASN A 308 20.25 7.41 -1.40
N SER A 309 19.47 6.79 -0.51
CA SER A 309 19.30 5.34 -0.46
C SER A 309 18.63 4.81 -1.73
N TYR A 310 17.57 5.48 -2.22
CA TYR A 310 16.90 5.11 -3.47
C TYR A 310 17.81 5.30 -4.69
N MET A 311 18.52 6.41 -4.78
CA MET A 311 19.49 6.67 -5.85
C MET A 311 20.55 5.56 -5.97
N LYS A 312 21.00 5.00 -4.84
CA LYS A 312 21.98 3.90 -4.82
C LYS A 312 21.37 2.55 -5.20
N ARG A 313 20.09 2.34 -4.94
CA ARG A 313 19.38 1.05 -5.12
C ARG A 313 18.61 0.93 -6.43
N VAL A 314 18.65 1.94 -7.30
CA VAL A 314 17.89 1.93 -8.54
C VAL A 314 18.17 0.70 -9.42
N LYS A 315 19.38 0.15 -9.36
CA LYS A 315 19.75 -1.09 -10.07
C LYS A 315 18.94 -2.31 -9.62
N GLU A 316 18.58 -2.35 -8.33
CA GLU A 316 17.73 -3.41 -7.75
C GLU A 316 16.26 -3.23 -8.15
N LEU A 317 15.84 -1.99 -8.47
CA LEU A 317 14.49 -1.64 -8.87
C LEU A 317 14.20 -1.92 -10.35
N LYS A 318 15.24 -2.11 -11.18
CA LYS A 318 15.09 -2.27 -12.64
C LYS A 318 14.35 -3.55 -13.01
N ASP A 319 14.63 -4.65 -12.31
CA ASP A 319 13.98 -5.94 -12.56
C ASP A 319 13.68 -6.66 -11.23
N PRO A 320 12.57 -6.32 -10.57
CA PRO A 320 12.16 -7.03 -9.36
C PRO A 320 11.66 -8.44 -9.66
N THR A 321 11.38 -8.79 -10.94
CA THR A 321 10.76 -10.06 -11.33
C THR A 321 11.77 -11.16 -11.66
N GLY A 322 13.01 -10.80 -11.97
CA GLY A 322 14.08 -11.75 -12.36
C GLY A 322 14.72 -12.53 -11.21
N THR A 323 14.29 -12.32 -9.96
CA THR A 323 14.92 -12.96 -8.79
C THR A 323 14.25 -14.29 -8.43
N ALA A 324 15.03 -15.26 -7.90
CA ALA A 324 14.50 -16.51 -7.36
C ALA A 324 13.44 -16.31 -6.25
N GLU A 325 13.47 -15.14 -5.60
CA GLU A 325 12.53 -14.74 -4.56
C GLU A 325 11.20 -14.29 -5.16
N TRP A 326 11.19 -13.61 -6.31
CA TRP A 326 9.97 -13.27 -7.04
C TRP A 326 9.26 -14.55 -7.51
N LYS A 327 9.99 -15.49 -8.05
CA LYS A 327 9.44 -16.79 -8.46
C LYS A 327 8.76 -17.51 -7.29
N ARG A 328 9.38 -17.52 -6.11
CA ARG A 328 8.76 -18.09 -4.89
C ARG A 328 7.51 -17.31 -4.46
N PHE A 329 7.50 -15.99 -4.63
CA PHE A 329 6.31 -15.18 -4.35
C PHE A 329 5.15 -15.53 -5.30
N GLU A 330 5.42 -15.65 -6.61
CA GLU A 330 4.43 -16.08 -7.60
C GLU A 330 3.89 -17.48 -7.32
N GLU A 331 4.78 -18.44 -7.01
CA GLU A 331 4.40 -19.80 -6.63
C GLU A 331 3.50 -19.80 -5.38
N THR A 332 3.82 -18.97 -4.40
CA THR A 332 3.02 -18.81 -3.18
C THR A 332 1.64 -18.18 -3.50
N LEU A 333 1.61 -17.19 -4.37
CA LEU A 333 0.36 -16.54 -4.78
C LEU A 333 -0.56 -17.51 -5.52
N ALA A 334 -0.02 -18.34 -6.40
CA ALA A 334 -0.77 -19.40 -7.10
C ALA A 334 -1.43 -20.40 -6.13
N LEU A 335 -0.76 -20.71 -5.02
CA LEU A 335 -1.35 -21.56 -3.97
C LEU A 335 -2.49 -20.85 -3.23
N PHE A 336 -2.35 -19.55 -2.96
CA PHE A 336 -3.46 -18.76 -2.41
C PHE A 336 -4.65 -18.67 -3.37
N GLU A 337 -4.42 -18.54 -4.66
CA GLU A 337 -5.46 -18.60 -5.70
C GLU A 337 -6.18 -19.96 -5.70
N LYS A 338 -5.42 -21.07 -5.67
CA LYS A 338 -5.95 -22.43 -5.62
C LYS A 338 -6.88 -22.64 -4.43
N TYR A 339 -6.42 -22.28 -3.24
CA TYR A 339 -7.19 -22.52 -2.01
C TYR A 339 -8.21 -21.41 -1.73
N GLY A 340 -7.98 -20.20 -2.19
CA GLY A 340 -8.97 -19.13 -2.21
C GLY A 340 -10.20 -19.55 -3.02
N LYS A 341 -9.99 -20.06 -4.25
CA LYS A 341 -11.06 -20.60 -5.08
C LYS A 341 -11.79 -21.78 -4.41
N ARG A 342 -11.04 -22.69 -3.78
CA ARG A 342 -11.60 -23.88 -3.12
C ARG A 342 -12.55 -23.52 -1.96
N TYR A 343 -12.21 -22.50 -1.18
CA TYR A 343 -12.97 -22.10 0.03
C TYR A 343 -13.76 -20.82 -0.17
N GLY A 344 -13.83 -20.27 -1.39
CA GLY A 344 -14.56 -19.04 -1.69
C GLY A 344 -13.99 -17.80 -1.02
N PHE A 345 -12.66 -17.68 -0.93
CA PHE A 345 -11.96 -16.51 -0.43
C PHE A 345 -11.32 -15.71 -1.56
N ASP A 346 -11.23 -14.40 -1.38
CA ASP A 346 -10.32 -13.59 -2.16
C ASP A 346 -8.87 -14.03 -1.88
N PRO A 347 -8.08 -14.47 -2.89
CA PRO A 347 -6.71 -14.93 -2.69
C PRO A 347 -5.81 -13.89 -2.01
N LEU A 348 -6.04 -12.60 -2.28
CA LEU A 348 -5.25 -11.51 -1.70
C LEU A 348 -5.50 -11.35 -0.19
N MET A 349 -6.70 -11.74 0.28
CA MET A 349 -7.01 -11.76 1.70
C MET A 349 -6.17 -12.81 2.44
N LEU A 350 -6.06 -14.02 1.87
CA LEU A 350 -5.22 -15.08 2.43
C LEU A 350 -3.73 -14.73 2.33
N ALA A 351 -3.30 -14.11 1.22
CA ALA A 351 -1.92 -13.65 1.04
C ALA A 351 -1.54 -12.57 2.06
N ALA A 352 -2.44 -11.63 2.34
CA ALA A 352 -2.23 -10.60 3.37
C ALA A 352 -2.09 -11.20 4.76
N GLN A 353 -2.87 -12.23 5.08
CA GLN A 353 -2.73 -12.99 6.32
C GLN A 353 -1.40 -13.73 6.38
N GLY A 354 -1.05 -14.51 5.36
CA GLY A 354 0.23 -15.22 5.31
C GLY A 354 1.44 -14.28 5.38
N TYR A 355 1.30 -13.08 4.84
CA TYR A 355 2.32 -12.05 5.01
C TYR A 355 2.43 -11.56 6.45
N GLN A 356 1.31 -11.33 7.13
CA GLN A 356 1.30 -10.95 8.55
C GLN A 356 1.89 -12.05 9.43
N GLU A 357 1.63 -13.33 9.11
CA GLU A 357 2.12 -14.48 9.87
C GLU A 357 3.63 -14.69 9.76
N SER A 358 4.18 -14.64 8.55
CA SER A 358 5.56 -15.06 8.31
C SER A 358 6.31 -14.26 7.25
N GLN A 359 5.72 -13.20 6.69
CA GLN A 359 6.21 -12.55 5.48
C GLN A 359 6.32 -13.53 4.29
N LEU A 360 5.37 -14.46 4.18
CA LEU A 360 5.30 -15.55 3.19
C LEU A 360 6.50 -16.52 3.24
N ASN A 361 7.12 -16.67 4.40
CA ASN A 361 8.29 -17.53 4.57
C ASN A 361 7.90 -18.93 5.09
N GLN A 362 8.00 -19.94 4.24
CA GLN A 362 7.71 -21.33 4.62
C GLN A 362 8.69 -21.89 5.66
N SER A 363 9.90 -21.36 5.74
CA SER A 363 10.88 -21.79 6.75
C SER A 363 10.66 -21.17 8.12
N ALA A 364 9.72 -20.21 8.26
CA ALA A 364 9.45 -19.55 9.52
C ALA A 364 8.96 -20.53 10.59
N ARG A 365 9.47 -20.35 11.81
CA ARG A 365 9.08 -21.09 13.00
C ARG A 365 8.90 -20.10 14.14
N SER A 366 7.76 -20.17 14.82
CA SER A 366 7.58 -19.39 16.03
C SER A 366 8.19 -20.10 17.25
N HIS A 367 8.44 -19.36 18.33
CA HIS A 367 8.95 -19.91 19.58
C HIS A 367 7.96 -20.89 20.25
N VAL A 368 6.67 -20.80 19.93
CA VAL A 368 5.63 -21.73 20.41
C VAL A 368 5.40 -22.92 19.46
N GLY A 369 6.16 -23.02 18.38
CA GLY A 369 6.15 -24.17 17.45
C GLY A 369 5.21 -24.04 16.25
N ALA A 370 4.65 -22.86 15.98
CA ALA A 370 3.91 -22.64 14.74
C ALA A 370 4.85 -22.65 13.52
N ILE A 371 4.36 -23.15 12.39
CA ILE A 371 5.16 -23.50 11.21
C ILE A 371 4.65 -22.80 9.95
N GLY A 372 5.60 -22.27 9.17
CA GLY A 372 5.44 -21.95 7.75
C GLY A 372 4.69 -20.65 7.44
N VAL A 373 4.27 -20.53 6.18
CA VAL A 373 3.62 -19.34 5.62
C VAL A 373 2.45 -18.85 6.48
N MET A 374 1.58 -19.79 6.90
CA MET A 374 0.36 -19.49 7.65
C MET A 374 0.51 -19.73 9.17
N GLN A 375 1.72 -19.99 9.67
CA GLN A 375 2.01 -20.22 11.08
C GLN A 375 1.04 -21.23 11.74
N ILE A 376 0.91 -22.41 11.14
CA ILE A 376 0.02 -23.47 11.63
C ILE A 376 0.71 -24.27 12.74
N MET A 377 -0.01 -24.48 13.85
CA MET A 377 0.43 -25.38 14.91
C MET A 377 0.35 -26.83 14.42
N PRO A 378 1.33 -27.71 14.77
CA PRO A 378 1.32 -29.12 14.36
C PRO A 378 0.02 -29.86 14.72
N ALA A 379 -0.53 -29.63 15.90
CA ALA A 379 -1.79 -30.22 16.34
C ALA A 379 -2.98 -29.76 15.44
N THR A 380 -3.01 -28.48 15.08
CA THR A 380 -4.03 -27.93 14.17
C THR A 380 -3.88 -28.52 12.77
N GLY A 381 -2.66 -28.65 12.25
CA GLY A 381 -2.41 -29.28 10.96
C GLY A 381 -2.88 -30.73 10.90
N ALA A 382 -2.63 -31.50 11.96
CA ALA A 382 -3.10 -32.88 12.10
C ALA A 382 -4.63 -32.96 12.17
N GLU A 383 -5.28 -32.13 12.99
CA GLU A 383 -6.74 -32.03 13.11
C GLU A 383 -7.42 -31.71 11.77
N LEU A 384 -6.79 -30.80 10.99
CA LEU A 384 -7.31 -30.39 9.69
C LEU A 384 -7.09 -31.45 8.60
N GLY A 385 -6.18 -32.41 8.78
CA GLY A 385 -5.91 -33.46 7.81
C GLY A 385 -5.38 -32.95 6.47
N VAL A 386 -4.48 -31.96 6.49
CA VAL A 386 -3.98 -31.30 5.28
C VAL A 386 -2.63 -31.83 4.78
N GLY A 387 -2.04 -32.78 5.49
CA GLY A 387 -0.72 -33.33 5.20
C GLY A 387 0.41 -32.60 5.98
N ASP A 388 1.64 -32.69 5.47
CA ASP A 388 2.81 -32.15 6.12
C ASP A 388 2.89 -30.62 6.02
N ILE A 389 2.54 -29.92 7.08
CA ILE A 389 2.57 -28.46 7.15
C ILE A 389 3.96 -27.82 7.06
N ARG A 390 5.04 -28.64 7.02
CA ARG A 390 6.40 -28.17 6.74
C ARG A 390 6.59 -27.84 5.26
N VAL A 391 5.68 -28.29 4.41
CA VAL A 391 5.62 -28.00 2.96
C VAL A 391 4.63 -26.84 2.73
N ALA A 392 4.96 -25.96 1.80
CA ALA A 392 4.18 -24.71 1.58
C ALA A 392 2.72 -24.98 1.21
N GLU A 393 2.45 -25.92 0.32
CA GLU A 393 1.10 -26.21 -0.14
C GLU A 393 0.19 -26.74 0.99
N PRO A 394 0.52 -27.80 1.74
CA PRO A 394 -0.25 -28.24 2.90
C PRO A 394 -0.40 -27.14 3.97
N ASN A 395 0.60 -26.30 4.15
CA ASN A 395 0.57 -25.20 5.11
C ASN A 395 -0.47 -24.13 4.71
N ILE A 396 -0.45 -23.68 3.47
CA ILE A 396 -1.42 -22.72 2.93
C ILE A 396 -2.82 -23.33 2.91
N HIS A 397 -2.94 -24.59 2.52
CA HIS A 397 -4.21 -25.33 2.61
C HIS A 397 -4.76 -25.37 4.04
N GLY A 398 -3.91 -25.65 5.02
CA GLY A 398 -4.26 -25.65 6.44
C GLY A 398 -4.77 -24.30 6.90
N GLY A 399 -4.07 -23.22 6.55
CA GLY A 399 -4.49 -21.85 6.87
C GLY A 399 -5.85 -21.50 6.27
N ALA A 400 -6.04 -21.75 4.98
CA ALA A 400 -7.32 -21.49 4.30
C ALA A 400 -8.48 -22.32 4.89
N LYS A 401 -8.25 -23.61 5.16
CA LYS A 401 -9.25 -24.50 5.78
C LYS A 401 -9.59 -24.08 7.20
N TYR A 402 -8.61 -23.61 7.97
CA TYR A 402 -8.86 -23.10 9.32
C TYR A 402 -9.64 -21.78 9.28
N MET A 403 -9.31 -20.87 8.36
CA MET A 403 -10.08 -19.65 8.16
C MET A 403 -11.52 -19.95 7.75
N ASP A 404 -11.75 -20.92 6.88
CA ASP A 404 -13.11 -21.37 6.54
C ASP A 404 -13.88 -21.87 7.78
N LYS A 405 -13.25 -22.71 8.60
CA LYS A 405 -13.81 -23.18 9.87
C LYS A 405 -14.19 -22.01 10.80
N LEU A 406 -13.31 -20.99 10.91
CA LEU A 406 -13.55 -19.80 11.72
C LEU A 406 -14.71 -18.94 11.19
N MET A 407 -14.87 -18.86 9.87
CA MET A 407 -15.92 -18.06 9.25
C MET A 407 -17.29 -18.75 9.20
N THR A 408 -17.34 -20.09 9.22
CA THR A 408 -18.57 -20.85 8.99
C THR A 408 -19.13 -21.49 10.27
N ARG A 409 -18.28 -21.90 11.22
CA ARG A 409 -18.69 -22.69 12.39
C ARG A 409 -18.75 -21.94 13.70
N TYR A 410 -18.03 -20.81 13.78
CA TYR A 410 -18.02 -19.99 14.99
C TYR A 410 -18.96 -18.80 14.87
N PHE A 411 -19.43 -18.30 16.00
CA PHE A 411 -20.35 -17.16 16.09
C PHE A 411 -21.71 -17.39 15.40
N PRO A 412 -22.45 -18.47 15.76
CA PRO A 412 -23.75 -18.78 15.14
C PRO A 412 -24.81 -17.72 15.42
N ASP A 413 -24.65 -16.94 16.49
CA ASP A 413 -25.50 -15.83 16.94
C ASP A 413 -25.18 -14.49 16.24
N ALA A 414 -24.11 -14.42 15.46
CA ALA A 414 -23.64 -13.17 14.89
C ALA A 414 -24.33 -12.82 13.57
N ARG A 415 -24.61 -11.52 13.42
CA ARG A 415 -25.14 -10.92 12.17
C ARG A 415 -24.07 -10.08 11.49
N PHE A 416 -22.90 -10.68 11.27
CA PHE A 416 -21.82 -9.99 10.60
C PHE A 416 -22.20 -9.57 9.18
N SER A 417 -21.89 -8.33 8.82
CA SER A 417 -21.81 -7.96 7.41
C SER A 417 -20.64 -8.71 6.73
N GLU A 418 -20.70 -8.86 5.41
CA GLU A 418 -19.65 -9.51 4.62
C GLU A 418 -18.24 -8.94 4.91
N GLY A 419 -18.12 -7.63 5.07
CA GLY A 419 -16.84 -6.99 5.39
C GLY A 419 -16.34 -7.19 6.83
N ASN A 420 -17.23 -7.49 7.79
CA ASN A 420 -16.83 -7.70 9.18
C ASN A 420 -16.48 -9.17 9.49
N ARG A 421 -17.17 -10.13 8.88
CA ARG A 421 -16.93 -11.56 9.13
C ARG A 421 -15.45 -11.96 9.01
N PRO A 422 -14.70 -11.59 7.98
CA PRO A 422 -13.27 -11.89 7.90
C PRO A 422 -12.44 -11.27 9.03
N LEU A 423 -12.78 -10.06 9.49
CA LEU A 423 -12.06 -9.40 10.58
C LEU A 423 -12.16 -10.17 11.89
N PHE A 424 -13.36 -10.69 12.20
CA PHE A 424 -13.58 -11.57 13.35
C PHE A 424 -12.86 -12.92 13.20
N ALA A 425 -12.79 -13.45 11.99
CA ALA A 425 -12.04 -14.67 11.72
C ALA A 425 -10.54 -14.47 11.91
N PHE A 426 -9.97 -13.37 11.44
CA PHE A 426 -8.56 -13.02 11.69
C PHE A 426 -8.27 -12.84 13.17
N ALA A 427 -9.11 -12.11 13.90
CA ALA A 427 -8.98 -11.95 15.34
C ALA A 427 -9.00 -13.30 16.06
N SER A 428 -9.89 -14.21 15.62
CA SER A 428 -10.03 -15.56 16.18
C SER A 428 -8.86 -16.47 15.83
N TYR A 429 -8.26 -16.27 14.66
CA TYR A 429 -7.05 -17.00 14.26
C TYR A 429 -5.89 -16.72 15.19
N ASN A 430 -5.70 -15.44 15.56
CA ASN A 430 -4.65 -14.99 16.47
C ASN A 430 -4.95 -15.27 17.94
N ALA A 431 -6.14 -14.90 18.42
CA ALA A 431 -6.47 -14.93 19.85
C ALA A 431 -7.39 -16.08 20.27
N GLY A 432 -7.83 -16.90 19.34
CA GLY A 432 -8.80 -17.98 19.58
C GLY A 432 -10.27 -17.50 19.57
N PRO A 433 -11.20 -18.28 18.99
CA PRO A 433 -12.59 -17.88 18.80
C PRO A 433 -13.35 -17.73 20.13
N GLY A 434 -12.97 -18.47 21.18
CA GLY A 434 -13.58 -18.35 22.51
C GLY A 434 -13.33 -16.98 23.14
N ASN A 435 -12.13 -16.43 23.00
CA ASN A 435 -11.78 -15.12 23.52
C ASN A 435 -12.51 -14.01 22.78
N ILE A 436 -12.61 -14.13 21.46
CA ILE A 436 -13.35 -13.17 20.63
C ILE A 436 -14.85 -13.22 20.91
N SER A 437 -15.43 -14.39 21.14
CA SER A 437 -16.83 -14.54 21.56
C SER A 437 -17.10 -13.82 22.91
N LYS A 438 -16.19 -13.95 23.89
CA LYS A 438 -16.30 -13.22 25.16
C LYS A 438 -16.20 -11.70 24.95
N ALA A 439 -15.30 -11.25 24.09
CA ALA A 439 -15.16 -9.83 23.78
C ALA A 439 -16.40 -9.25 23.08
N ARG A 440 -17.06 -9.99 22.17
CA ARG A 440 -18.35 -9.61 21.56
C ARG A 440 -19.45 -9.41 22.60
N LYS A 441 -19.60 -10.38 23.51
CA LYS A 441 -20.59 -10.29 24.60
C LYS A 441 -20.36 -9.10 25.52
N GLU A 442 -19.10 -8.79 25.79
CA GLU A 442 -18.74 -7.62 26.60
C GLU A 442 -18.97 -6.30 25.85
N ALA A 443 -18.67 -6.26 24.55
CA ALA A 443 -18.99 -5.10 23.70
C ALA A 443 -20.48 -4.76 23.74
N ALA A 444 -21.34 -5.75 23.59
CA ALA A 444 -22.79 -5.59 23.68
C ALA A 444 -23.23 -5.00 25.05
N LYS A 445 -22.66 -5.47 26.16
CA LYS A 445 -22.94 -4.93 27.50
C LYS A 445 -22.56 -3.45 27.64
N ARG A 446 -21.59 -2.98 26.88
CA ARG A 446 -21.12 -1.59 26.88
C ARG A 446 -21.84 -0.69 25.87
N GLY A 447 -22.87 -1.19 25.20
CA GLY A 447 -23.60 -0.47 24.16
C GLY A 447 -22.83 -0.33 22.84
N LEU A 448 -21.77 -1.15 22.65
CA LEU A 448 -21.03 -1.24 21.40
C LEU A 448 -21.66 -2.33 20.50
N ASP A 449 -21.53 -2.18 19.19
CA ASP A 449 -22.05 -3.17 18.24
C ASP A 449 -21.19 -4.45 18.27
N PRO A 450 -21.73 -5.61 18.75
CA PRO A 450 -20.98 -6.85 18.85
C PRO A 450 -20.65 -7.50 17.51
N ASP A 451 -21.27 -7.06 16.43
CA ASP A 451 -21.07 -7.60 15.09
C ASP A 451 -20.20 -6.69 14.20
N LYS A 452 -19.66 -5.61 14.78
CA LYS A 452 -18.78 -4.67 14.14
C LYS A 452 -17.40 -4.67 14.79
N TRP A 453 -16.35 -4.84 13.98
CA TRP A 453 -14.98 -4.92 14.51
C TRP A 453 -14.42 -3.55 14.88
N PHE A 454 -14.14 -2.71 13.87
CA PHE A 454 -13.47 -1.43 14.08
C PHE A 454 -14.28 -0.49 14.95
N ASN A 455 -13.61 0.07 15.96
CA ASN A 455 -14.17 0.98 16.98
C ASN A 455 -15.34 0.40 17.81
N ASN A 456 -15.55 -0.90 17.78
CA ASN A 456 -16.53 -1.61 18.58
C ASN A 456 -15.86 -2.77 19.34
N VAL A 457 -15.93 -4.01 18.85
CA VAL A 457 -15.33 -5.17 19.55
C VAL A 457 -13.81 -5.04 19.69
N GLU A 458 -13.17 -4.40 18.73
CA GLU A 458 -11.74 -4.05 18.79
C GLU A 458 -11.36 -3.34 20.09
N ILE A 459 -12.20 -2.44 20.61
CA ILE A 459 -11.93 -1.72 21.89
C ILE A 459 -11.79 -2.71 23.04
N VAL A 460 -12.74 -3.62 23.15
CA VAL A 460 -12.77 -4.63 24.19
C VAL A 460 -11.60 -5.61 24.07
N VAL A 461 -11.27 -6.00 22.85
CA VAL A 461 -10.13 -6.87 22.56
C VAL A 461 -8.80 -6.19 22.94
N ALA A 462 -8.62 -4.92 22.59
CA ALA A 462 -7.42 -4.16 22.97
C ALA A 462 -7.23 -4.08 24.50
N GLU A 463 -8.32 -3.92 25.24
CA GLU A 463 -8.28 -3.78 26.69
C GLU A 463 -8.10 -5.11 27.42
N ARG A 464 -8.82 -6.17 27.02
CA ARG A 464 -8.91 -7.43 27.77
C ARG A 464 -7.97 -8.52 27.27
N ILE A 465 -7.67 -8.53 25.97
CA ILE A 465 -6.80 -9.55 25.34
C ILE A 465 -5.42 -8.95 25.08
N GLY A 466 -5.38 -7.76 24.49
CA GLY A 466 -4.15 -7.04 24.22
C GLY A 466 -4.13 -6.38 22.84
N THR A 467 -3.14 -5.52 22.67
CA THR A 467 -2.96 -4.76 21.41
C THR A 467 -2.42 -5.62 20.27
N GLU A 468 -1.85 -6.78 20.57
CA GLU A 468 -1.30 -7.69 19.56
C GLU A 468 -2.38 -8.12 18.55
N THR A 469 -3.52 -8.62 19.06
CA THR A 469 -4.62 -9.08 18.21
C THR A 469 -5.24 -7.95 17.38
N THR A 470 -5.42 -6.76 17.95
CA THR A 470 -5.95 -5.62 17.20
C THR A 470 -5.00 -5.12 16.14
N THR A 471 -3.70 -5.10 16.44
CA THR A 471 -2.64 -4.76 15.48
C THR A 471 -2.56 -5.81 14.36
N TYR A 472 -2.67 -7.09 14.70
CA TYR A 472 -2.72 -8.19 13.73
C TYR A 472 -3.83 -8.00 12.70
N VAL A 473 -5.07 -7.76 13.15
CA VAL A 473 -6.21 -7.54 12.25
C VAL A 473 -6.02 -6.29 11.39
N ARG A 474 -5.56 -5.19 11.98
CA ARG A 474 -5.29 -3.93 11.26
C ARG A 474 -4.21 -4.09 10.20
N ASN A 475 -3.15 -4.82 10.49
CA ASN A 475 -2.08 -5.07 9.53
C ASN A 475 -2.56 -5.92 8.35
N ILE A 476 -3.32 -7.00 8.60
CA ILE A 476 -3.89 -7.81 7.52
C ILE A 476 -4.78 -6.95 6.63
N TYR A 477 -5.67 -6.16 7.20
CA TYR A 477 -6.53 -5.25 6.44
C TYR A 477 -5.71 -4.27 5.59
N LYS A 478 -4.67 -3.66 6.17
CA LYS A 478 -3.74 -2.77 5.46
C LYS A 478 -3.07 -3.46 4.28
N TYR A 479 -2.51 -4.66 4.49
CA TYR A 479 -1.84 -5.42 3.41
C TYR A 479 -2.83 -5.85 2.33
N TYR A 480 -4.02 -6.27 2.70
CA TYR A 480 -5.06 -6.63 1.74
C TYR A 480 -5.43 -5.46 0.82
N VAL A 481 -5.67 -4.27 1.40
CA VAL A 481 -5.97 -3.05 0.63
C VAL A 481 -4.81 -2.72 -0.30
N ALA A 482 -3.58 -2.74 0.20
CA ALA A 482 -2.39 -2.47 -0.59
C ALA A 482 -2.24 -3.46 -1.76
N TYR A 483 -2.38 -4.78 -1.53
CA TYR A 483 -2.24 -5.81 -2.57
C TYR A 483 -3.30 -5.67 -3.65
N ARG A 484 -4.56 -5.51 -3.26
CA ARG A 484 -5.67 -5.41 -4.19
C ARG A 484 -5.52 -4.21 -5.13
N LEU A 485 -5.28 -3.04 -4.57
CA LEU A 485 -5.13 -1.82 -5.36
C LEU A 485 -3.83 -1.79 -6.17
N THR A 486 -2.76 -2.40 -5.67
CA THR A 486 -1.50 -2.58 -6.43
C THR A 486 -1.70 -3.47 -7.65
N LEU A 487 -2.42 -4.59 -7.49
CA LEU A 487 -2.71 -5.49 -8.61
C LEU A 487 -3.56 -4.79 -9.69
N GLU A 488 -4.60 -4.07 -9.27
CA GLU A 488 -5.43 -3.28 -10.18
C GLU A 488 -4.63 -2.22 -10.94
N ALA A 489 -3.77 -1.47 -10.23
CA ALA A 489 -2.90 -0.47 -10.84
C ALA A 489 -1.88 -1.07 -11.82
N HIS A 490 -1.28 -2.22 -11.46
CA HIS A 490 -0.34 -2.92 -12.34
C HIS A 490 -1.01 -3.40 -13.63
N GLN A 491 -2.20 -3.98 -13.54
CA GLN A 491 -2.98 -4.41 -14.70
C GLN A 491 -3.36 -3.22 -15.61
N GLN A 492 -3.74 -2.08 -15.02
CA GLN A 492 -4.02 -0.87 -15.77
C GLN A 492 -2.78 -0.33 -16.49
N ALA A 493 -1.63 -0.28 -15.80
CA ALA A 493 -0.37 0.16 -16.39
C ALA A 493 0.09 -0.76 -17.53
N GLN A 494 -0.06 -2.07 -17.40
CA GLN A 494 0.28 -3.02 -18.46
C GLN A 494 -0.60 -2.81 -19.70
N LYS A 495 -1.92 -2.72 -19.54
CA LYS A 495 -2.84 -2.43 -20.64
C LYS A 495 -2.53 -1.08 -21.32
N ALA A 496 -2.17 -0.07 -20.53
CA ALA A 496 -1.80 1.22 -21.03
C ALA A 496 -0.50 1.19 -21.86
N ARG A 497 0.52 0.42 -21.44
CA ARG A 497 1.75 0.21 -22.21
C ARG A 497 1.46 -0.44 -23.56
N GLU A 498 0.63 -1.48 -23.58
CA GLU A 498 0.24 -2.17 -24.81
C GLU A 498 -0.51 -1.24 -25.77
N ALA A 499 -1.34 -0.33 -25.26
CA ALA A 499 -2.10 0.63 -26.06
C ALA A 499 -1.23 1.74 -26.68
N VAL A 500 -0.10 2.11 -26.06
CA VAL A 500 0.79 3.19 -26.53
C VAL A 500 1.85 2.67 -27.52
N VAL A 501 2.16 1.37 -27.48
CA VAL A 501 3.10 0.75 -28.45
C VAL A 501 2.40 0.60 -29.81
N PRO A 502 2.93 1.18 -30.90
CA PRO A 502 2.37 0.95 -32.23
C PRO A 502 2.35 -0.54 -32.56
N ALA A 503 1.24 -1.03 -33.12
CA ALA A 503 1.21 -2.38 -33.67
C ALA A 503 2.41 -2.54 -34.63
N LYS A 504 3.22 -3.57 -34.41
CA LYS A 504 4.28 -3.91 -35.35
C LYS A 504 3.61 -4.23 -36.69
N SER A 505 3.76 -3.34 -37.66
CA SER A 505 3.39 -3.56 -39.06
C SER A 505 4.23 -4.65 -39.68
#